data_0d541f430bbf0c041a004eb0d44de23f
#
_entry.id   0d541f430bbf0c041a004eb0d44de23f
#
_cell.length_a   1.000
_cell.length_b   1.000
_cell.length_c   1.000
_cell.angle_alpha   90.00
_cell.angle_beta   90.00
_cell.angle_gamma   90.00
#
_symmetry.space_group_name_H-M   'P 1'
#
loop_
_entity.id
_entity.type
_entity.pdbx_description
1 polymer ?
#
loop_
_entity_poly.entity_id
_entity_poly.type
_entity_poly.pdbx_seq_one_letter_code
_entity_poly.pdbx_strand_id
1 'polypeptide(L)'
;ALILVILVVFLSLQNVRSTLVPAIAVPISLIGTFGVMLVFGFSLNMMTLLGLILAIGIVVDDAIVVVENVERIMTTEMLSPYEATKKAMREIGGALVAMSLVLCAVFVPVSFLSGITGQLFRQFTVTIAVSVIISTIVALTLSPVMCSKFLKPHSEQRPKNFIFRKINSWMDSGSSFYTKMVRLAVNNSRRMFAIF
;
A
#
# COMPACT_ATOMS: atom_id res chain seq x y z
N ALA A 1 16.41 0.28 1.53
CA ALA A 1 14.99 0.57 1.24
C ALA A 1 14.06 -0.34 2.03
N LEU A 2 14.09 -1.67 1.86
CA LEU A 2 13.14 -2.63 2.46
C LEU A 2 13.05 -2.53 4.00
N ILE A 3 14.18 -2.47 4.69
CA ILE A 3 14.23 -2.34 6.16
C ILE A 3 13.56 -1.05 6.62
N LEU A 4 13.82 0.05 5.93
CA LEU A 4 13.23 1.35 6.25
C LEU A 4 11.70 1.32 6.04
N VAL A 5 11.25 0.69 4.97
CA VAL A 5 9.82 0.51 4.69
C VAL A 5 9.15 -0.31 5.79
N ILE A 6 9.72 -1.47 6.17
CA ILE A 6 9.18 -2.31 7.25
C ILE A 6 9.14 -1.54 8.57
N LEU A 7 10.16 -0.72 8.87
CA LEU A 7 10.19 0.11 10.07
C LEU A 7 9.08 1.15 10.06
N VAL A 8 8.86 1.85 8.95
CA VAL A 8 7.78 2.85 8.81
C VAL A 8 6.41 2.17 8.94
N VAL A 9 6.22 1.02 8.29
CA VAL A 9 4.98 0.22 8.41
C VAL A 9 4.74 -0.23 9.85
N PHE A 10 5.79 -0.67 10.54
CA PHE A 10 5.71 -1.06 11.95
C PHE A 10 5.33 0.13 12.85
N LEU A 11 5.87 1.32 12.59
CA LEU A 11 5.50 2.54 13.33
C LEU A 11 4.05 2.95 13.08
N SER A 12 3.55 2.75 11.85
CA SER A 12 2.17 3.06 11.46
C SER A 12 1.18 2.08 12.09
N LEU A 13 1.37 0.77 11.88
CA LEU A 13 0.45 -0.27 12.35
C LEU A 13 0.61 -0.60 13.84
N GLN A 14 1.77 -0.30 14.45
CA GLN A 14 2.07 -0.51 15.86
C GLN A 14 1.80 -1.95 16.35
N ASN A 15 1.76 -2.91 15.42
CA ASN A 15 1.48 -4.30 15.68
C ASN A 15 2.37 -5.19 14.82
N VAL A 16 3.19 -6.02 15.46
CA VAL A 16 4.13 -6.92 14.76
C VAL A 16 3.40 -7.86 13.78
N ARG A 17 2.22 -8.34 14.15
CA ARG A 17 1.46 -9.28 13.31
C ARG A 17 0.92 -8.63 12.05
N SER A 18 0.42 -7.41 12.18
CA SER A 18 -0.07 -6.62 11.07
C SER A 18 1.08 -6.23 10.13
N THR A 19 2.24 -5.89 10.70
CA THR A 19 3.46 -5.58 9.94
C THR A 19 4.01 -6.79 9.17
N LEU A 20 3.79 -8.00 9.68
CA LEU A 20 4.25 -9.22 9.03
C LEU A 20 3.61 -9.42 7.65
N VAL A 21 2.38 -8.97 7.44
CA VAL A 21 1.66 -9.12 6.17
C VAL A 21 2.39 -8.38 5.03
N PRO A 22 2.61 -7.05 5.09
CA PRO A 22 3.37 -6.37 4.06
C PRO A 22 4.84 -6.80 4.03
N ALA A 23 5.45 -7.17 5.16
CA ALA A 23 6.83 -7.66 5.22
C ALA A 23 7.04 -8.95 4.42
N ILE A 24 6.02 -9.79 4.27
CA ILE A 24 6.05 -11.00 3.44
C ILE A 24 5.55 -10.73 2.02
N ALA A 25 4.52 -9.89 1.86
CA ALA A 25 3.95 -9.57 0.57
C ALA A 25 4.96 -8.91 -0.39
N VAL A 26 5.79 -7.99 0.13
CA VAL A 26 6.78 -7.25 -0.67
C VAL A 26 7.84 -8.16 -1.28
N PRO A 27 8.57 -9.01 -0.54
CA PRO A 27 9.52 -9.94 -1.13
C PRO A 27 8.90 -10.88 -2.17
N ILE A 28 7.68 -11.37 -1.91
CA ILE A 28 6.98 -12.26 -2.85
C ILE A 28 6.66 -11.53 -4.15
N SER A 29 6.15 -10.30 -4.07
CA SER A 29 5.87 -9.47 -5.24
C SER A 29 7.14 -9.15 -6.04
N LEU A 30 8.25 -8.86 -5.36
CA LEU A 30 9.54 -8.62 -6.00
C LEU A 30 10.08 -9.87 -6.71
N ILE A 31 10.04 -11.03 -6.05
CA ILE A 31 10.45 -12.31 -6.66
C ILE A 31 9.60 -12.60 -7.89
N GLY A 32 8.29 -12.40 -7.81
CA GLY A 32 7.39 -12.52 -8.94
C GLY A 32 7.77 -11.57 -10.09
N THR A 33 8.08 -10.32 -9.76
CA THR A 33 8.54 -9.32 -10.75
C THR A 33 9.83 -9.74 -11.43
N PHE A 34 10.83 -10.22 -10.68
CA PHE A 34 12.07 -10.76 -11.25
C PHE A 34 11.80 -11.96 -12.16
N GLY A 35 10.88 -12.86 -11.78
CA GLY A 35 10.49 -13.99 -12.61
C GLY A 35 9.93 -13.55 -13.96
N VAL A 36 9.05 -12.56 -13.98
CA VAL A 36 8.49 -12.02 -15.23
C VAL A 36 9.55 -11.26 -16.04
N MET A 37 10.42 -10.47 -15.39
CA MET A 37 11.54 -9.80 -16.06
C MET A 37 12.45 -10.80 -16.77
N LEU A 38 12.73 -11.94 -16.14
CA LEU A 38 13.52 -13.03 -16.74
C LEU A 38 12.86 -13.59 -18.00
N VAL A 39 11.54 -13.81 -17.98
CA VAL A 39 10.77 -14.29 -19.13
C VAL A 39 10.80 -13.28 -20.29
N PHE A 40 10.78 -11.98 -20.00
CA PHE A 40 10.89 -10.92 -20.99
C PHE A 40 12.35 -10.67 -21.46
N GLY A 41 13.32 -11.38 -20.92
CA GLY A 41 14.74 -11.21 -21.24
C GLY A 41 15.32 -9.87 -20.75
N PHE A 42 14.73 -9.27 -19.73
CA PHE A 42 15.23 -8.02 -19.15
C PHE A 42 16.40 -8.29 -18.23
N SER A 43 17.46 -7.53 -18.37
CA SER A 43 18.61 -7.54 -17.47
C SER A 43 18.44 -6.54 -16.34
N LEU A 44 19.13 -6.80 -15.21
CA LEU A 44 19.24 -5.81 -14.14
C LEU A 44 20.18 -4.69 -14.59
N ASN A 45 19.62 -3.54 -14.82
CA ASN A 45 20.33 -2.32 -15.19
C ASN A 45 19.79 -1.13 -14.39
N MET A 46 20.37 0.06 -14.58
CA MET A 46 19.98 1.25 -13.84
C MET A 46 18.46 1.56 -13.99
N MET A 47 17.89 1.37 -15.17
CA MET A 47 16.48 1.67 -15.44
C MET A 47 15.55 0.66 -14.76
N THR A 48 15.86 -0.63 -14.83
CA THR A 48 15.07 -1.67 -14.15
C THR A 48 15.19 -1.55 -12.63
N LEU A 49 16.37 -1.22 -12.10
CA LEU A 49 16.57 -0.97 -10.66
C LEU A 49 15.77 0.24 -10.19
N LEU A 50 15.77 1.34 -10.96
CA LEU A 50 14.96 2.52 -10.66
C LEU A 50 13.46 2.18 -10.67
N GLY A 51 13.00 1.40 -11.65
CA GLY A 51 11.64 0.89 -11.72
C GLY A 51 11.27 0.04 -10.52
N LEU A 52 12.15 -0.86 -10.08
CA LEU A 52 11.95 -1.68 -8.90
C LEU A 52 11.91 -0.87 -7.60
N ILE A 53 12.77 0.14 -7.45
CA ILE A 53 12.76 1.03 -6.27
C ILE A 53 11.43 1.76 -6.17
N LEU A 54 10.92 2.29 -7.28
CA LEU A 54 9.62 2.96 -7.32
C LEU A 54 8.49 1.96 -7.07
N ALA A 55 8.55 0.79 -7.69
CA ALA A 55 7.56 -0.27 -7.52
C ALA A 55 7.46 -0.76 -6.06
N ILE A 56 8.58 -0.83 -5.32
CA ILE A 56 8.55 -1.21 -3.88
C ILE A 56 7.59 -0.31 -3.10
N GLY A 57 7.62 1.00 -3.35
CA GLY A 57 6.70 1.94 -2.67
C GLY A 57 5.23 1.62 -2.96
N ILE A 58 4.89 1.37 -4.22
CA ILE A 58 3.51 1.05 -4.65
C ILE A 58 3.06 -0.32 -4.11
N VAL A 59 3.94 -1.31 -4.18
CA VAL A 59 3.68 -2.69 -3.70
C VAL A 59 3.40 -2.73 -2.20
N VAL A 60 4.12 -1.93 -1.44
CA VAL A 60 3.93 -1.81 0.01
C VAL A 60 2.58 -1.22 0.34
N ASP A 61 2.17 -0.20 -0.41
CA ASP A 61 0.92 0.52 -0.18
C ASP A 61 -0.30 -0.39 -0.36
N ASP A 62 -0.35 -1.22 -1.39
CA ASP A 62 -1.40 -2.21 -1.60
C ASP A 62 -1.61 -3.14 -0.39
N ALA A 63 -0.51 -3.66 0.17
CA ALA A 63 -0.57 -4.56 1.32
C ALA A 63 -0.97 -3.83 2.61
N ILE A 64 -0.53 -2.57 2.79
CA ILE A 64 -0.89 -1.74 3.95
C ILE A 64 -2.39 -1.44 3.95
N VAL A 65 -2.95 -1.00 2.81
CA VAL A 65 -4.37 -0.68 2.68
C VAL A 65 -5.25 -1.86 3.06
N VAL A 66 -4.88 -3.09 2.66
CA VAL A 66 -5.61 -4.31 3.05
C VAL A 66 -5.57 -4.50 4.57
N VAL A 67 -4.38 -4.46 5.17
CA VAL A 67 -4.21 -4.69 6.62
C VAL A 67 -4.95 -3.62 7.43
N GLU A 68 -4.78 -2.35 7.07
CA GLU A 68 -5.39 -1.23 7.77
C GLU A 68 -6.92 -1.30 7.73
N ASN A 69 -7.51 -1.63 6.57
CA ASN A 69 -8.95 -1.76 6.46
C ASN A 69 -9.48 -2.95 7.26
N VAL A 70 -8.77 -4.07 7.27
CA VAL A 70 -9.12 -5.23 8.11
C VAL A 70 -9.07 -4.86 9.60
N GLU A 71 -8.00 -4.21 10.07
CA GLU A 71 -7.87 -3.77 11.47
C GLU A 71 -8.95 -2.75 11.85
N ARG A 72 -9.26 -1.82 10.95
CA ARG A 72 -10.34 -0.84 11.13
C ARG A 72 -11.67 -1.54 11.37
N ILE A 73 -12.04 -2.50 10.52
CA ILE A 73 -13.30 -3.22 10.65
C ILE A 73 -13.32 -4.09 11.92
N MET A 74 -12.21 -4.77 12.22
CA MET A 74 -12.08 -5.54 13.46
C MET A 74 -12.31 -4.69 14.70
N THR A 75 -11.80 -3.45 14.70
CA THR A 75 -11.89 -2.54 15.84
C THR A 75 -13.25 -1.86 15.93
N THR A 76 -13.82 -1.42 14.81
CA THR A 76 -15.09 -0.65 14.81
C THR A 76 -16.31 -1.55 14.94
N GLU A 77 -16.26 -2.75 14.37
CA GLU A 77 -17.41 -3.66 14.34
C GLU A 77 -17.24 -4.89 15.25
N MET A 78 -16.10 -4.99 15.93
CA MET A 78 -15.78 -6.10 16.86
C MET A 78 -15.91 -7.48 16.20
N LEU A 79 -15.62 -7.57 14.89
CA LEU A 79 -15.69 -8.80 14.13
C LEU A 79 -14.45 -9.68 14.31
N SER A 80 -14.62 -10.98 14.06
CA SER A 80 -13.48 -11.91 13.98
C SER A 80 -12.55 -11.53 12.82
N PRO A 81 -11.24 -11.89 12.87
CA PRO A 81 -10.30 -11.61 11.79
C PRO A 81 -10.78 -12.11 10.43
N TYR A 82 -11.41 -13.27 10.38
CA TYR A 82 -11.95 -13.85 9.15
C TYR A 82 -13.10 -13.02 8.57
N GLU A 83 -14.11 -12.70 9.39
CA GLU A 83 -15.27 -11.91 8.94
C GLU A 83 -14.87 -10.47 8.58
N ALA A 84 -13.98 -9.86 9.35
CA ALA A 84 -13.44 -8.55 9.06
C ALA A 84 -12.69 -8.54 7.72
N THR A 85 -11.84 -9.55 7.47
CA THR A 85 -11.13 -9.67 6.19
C THR A 85 -12.09 -9.83 5.02
N LYS A 86 -13.10 -10.69 5.16
CA LYS A 86 -14.12 -10.89 4.12
C LYS A 86 -14.87 -9.61 3.78
N LYS A 87 -15.20 -8.82 4.81
CA LYS A 87 -15.87 -7.53 4.64
C LYS A 87 -14.92 -6.50 4.02
N ALA A 88 -13.70 -6.37 4.53
CA ALA A 88 -12.68 -5.49 4.00
C ALA A 88 -12.45 -5.71 2.51
N MET A 89 -12.31 -6.96 2.07
CA MET A 89 -12.06 -7.27 0.66
C MET A 89 -13.24 -6.93 -0.25
N ARG A 90 -14.48 -6.95 0.27
CA ARG A 90 -15.64 -6.47 -0.48
C ARG A 90 -15.64 -4.95 -0.63
N GLU A 91 -15.16 -4.21 0.37
CA GLU A 91 -15.09 -2.75 0.34
C GLU A 91 -13.96 -2.24 -0.57
N ILE A 92 -12.75 -2.83 -0.45
CA ILE A 92 -11.55 -2.27 -1.10
C ILE A 92 -11.09 -3.03 -2.35
N GLY A 93 -11.55 -4.28 -2.57
CA GLY A 93 -11.03 -5.10 -3.68
C GLY A 93 -11.21 -4.44 -5.05
N GLY A 94 -12.37 -3.83 -5.29
CA GLY A 94 -12.61 -3.07 -6.53
C GLY A 94 -11.69 -1.84 -6.67
N ALA A 95 -11.41 -1.14 -5.57
CA ALA A 95 -10.53 0.02 -5.56
C ALA A 95 -9.07 -0.37 -5.87
N LEU A 96 -8.58 -1.49 -5.30
CA LEU A 96 -7.23 -2.01 -5.57
C LEU A 96 -7.05 -2.35 -7.06
N VAL A 97 -8.03 -3.04 -7.65
CA VAL A 97 -8.00 -3.35 -9.09
C VAL A 97 -8.05 -2.08 -9.94
N ALA A 98 -8.92 -1.13 -9.60
CA ALA A 98 -9.02 0.13 -10.32
C ALA A 98 -7.72 0.95 -10.28
N MET A 99 -7.08 1.03 -9.10
CA MET A 99 -5.79 1.71 -8.93
C MET A 99 -4.71 1.09 -9.81
N SER A 100 -4.61 -0.23 -9.83
CA SER A 100 -3.64 -0.95 -10.67
C SER A 100 -3.90 -0.74 -12.16
N LEU A 101 -5.16 -0.75 -12.59
CA LEU A 101 -5.52 -0.47 -13.97
C LEU A 101 -5.14 0.96 -14.39
N VAL A 102 -5.35 1.94 -13.52
CA VAL A 102 -4.93 3.33 -13.77
C VAL A 102 -3.42 3.42 -13.90
N LEU A 103 -2.65 2.81 -13.01
CA LEU A 103 -1.19 2.79 -13.11
C LEU A 103 -0.72 2.09 -14.39
N CYS A 104 -1.29 0.96 -14.74
CA CYS A 104 -0.98 0.28 -16.02
C CYS A 104 -1.35 1.15 -17.22
N ALA A 105 -2.50 1.84 -17.20
CA ALA A 105 -2.91 2.74 -18.27
C ALA A 105 -1.95 3.92 -18.49
N VAL A 106 -1.22 4.32 -17.44
CA VAL A 106 -0.18 5.35 -17.54
C VAL A 106 1.15 4.77 -18.04
N PHE A 107 1.61 3.67 -17.46
CA PHE A 107 2.94 3.14 -17.74
C PHE A 107 3.03 2.31 -19.02
N VAL A 108 2.00 1.53 -19.37
CA VAL A 108 2.01 0.67 -20.56
C VAL A 108 2.17 1.47 -21.86
N PRO A 109 1.44 2.58 -22.10
CA PRO A 109 1.63 3.38 -23.32
C PRO A 109 3.05 3.93 -23.51
N VAL A 110 3.73 4.28 -22.41
CA VAL A 110 5.12 4.79 -22.45
C VAL A 110 6.09 3.71 -22.97
N SER A 111 5.77 2.42 -22.81
CA SER A 111 6.60 1.33 -23.32
C SER A 111 6.60 1.21 -24.86
N PHE A 112 5.65 1.85 -25.53
CA PHE A 112 5.54 1.85 -26.99
C PHE A 112 6.20 3.07 -27.66
N LEU A 113 6.82 3.97 -26.89
CA LEU A 113 7.56 5.09 -27.44
C LEU A 113 8.71 4.60 -28.33
N SER A 114 8.90 5.27 -29.47
CA SER A 114 9.95 4.96 -30.42
C SER A 114 11.25 5.72 -30.12
N GLY A 115 12.35 5.26 -30.74
CA GLY A 115 13.66 5.90 -30.63
C GLY A 115 14.46 5.48 -29.39
N ILE A 116 15.60 6.12 -29.19
CA ILE A 116 16.55 5.81 -28.09
C ILE A 116 15.87 6.02 -26.74
N THR A 117 15.10 7.10 -26.58
CA THR A 117 14.37 7.39 -25.35
C THR A 117 13.35 6.29 -25.05
N GLY A 118 12.61 5.81 -26.07
CA GLY A 118 11.66 4.72 -25.89
C GLY A 118 12.32 3.41 -25.44
N GLN A 119 13.47 3.06 -26.00
CA GLN A 119 14.21 1.87 -25.60
C GLN A 119 14.68 1.93 -24.13
N LEU A 120 15.15 3.09 -23.68
CA LEU A 120 15.57 3.30 -22.29
C LEU A 120 14.39 3.20 -21.31
N PHE A 121 13.27 3.88 -21.61
CA PHE A 121 12.12 3.89 -20.73
C PHE A 121 11.29 2.61 -20.79
N ARG A 122 11.36 1.82 -21.84
CA ARG A 122 10.59 0.58 -21.98
C ARG A 122 10.83 -0.39 -20.83
N GLN A 123 12.10 -0.65 -20.48
CA GLN A 123 12.43 -1.56 -19.39
C GLN A 123 11.95 -1.04 -18.02
N PHE A 124 12.08 0.28 -17.81
CA PHE A 124 11.59 0.96 -16.61
C PHE A 124 10.07 0.81 -16.46
N THR A 125 9.31 1.20 -17.46
CA THR A 125 7.84 1.24 -17.41
C THR A 125 7.21 -0.14 -17.37
N VAL A 126 7.75 -1.11 -18.12
CA VAL A 126 7.29 -2.51 -18.08
C VAL A 126 7.58 -3.12 -16.70
N THR A 127 8.75 -2.86 -16.12
CA THR A 127 9.08 -3.33 -14.76
C THR A 127 8.06 -2.82 -13.75
N ILE A 128 7.70 -1.54 -13.80
CA ILE A 128 6.69 -0.98 -12.88
C ILE A 128 5.32 -1.62 -13.14
N ALA A 129 4.85 -1.68 -14.38
CA ALA A 129 3.55 -2.24 -14.71
C ALA A 129 3.41 -3.70 -14.25
N VAL A 130 4.43 -4.52 -14.49
CA VAL A 130 4.48 -5.92 -14.03
C VAL A 130 4.46 -5.99 -12.49
N SER A 131 5.26 -5.16 -11.82
CA SER A 131 5.31 -5.13 -10.35
C SER A 131 3.95 -4.77 -9.75
N VAL A 132 3.24 -3.80 -10.33
CA VAL A 132 1.91 -3.37 -9.89
C VAL A 132 0.88 -4.49 -10.06
N ILE A 133 0.89 -5.18 -11.21
CA ILE A 133 -0.02 -6.31 -11.45
C ILE A 133 0.22 -7.43 -10.43
N ILE A 134 1.47 -7.80 -10.21
CA ILE A 134 1.82 -8.86 -9.25
C ILE A 134 1.45 -8.42 -7.83
N SER A 135 1.72 -7.16 -7.45
CA SER A 135 1.33 -6.60 -6.16
C SER A 135 -0.16 -6.74 -5.92
N THR A 136 -0.97 -6.36 -6.88
CA THR A 136 -2.43 -6.46 -6.77
C THR A 136 -2.89 -7.90 -6.60
N ILE A 137 -2.31 -8.85 -7.35
CA ILE A 137 -2.61 -10.28 -7.18
C ILE A 137 -2.25 -10.73 -5.76
N VAL A 138 -1.09 -10.34 -5.25
CA VAL A 138 -0.64 -10.66 -3.88
C VAL A 138 -1.56 -10.00 -2.84
N ALA A 139 -1.93 -8.74 -3.04
CA ALA A 139 -2.83 -8.00 -2.15
C ALA A 139 -4.26 -8.58 -2.13
N LEU A 140 -4.73 -9.13 -3.24
CA LEU A 140 -6.07 -9.75 -3.32
C LEU A 140 -6.10 -11.21 -2.87
N THR A 141 -4.96 -11.88 -2.78
CA THR A 141 -4.89 -13.31 -2.46
C THR A 141 -4.14 -13.58 -1.15
N LEU A 142 -2.85 -13.29 -1.12
CA LEU A 142 -1.99 -13.59 0.03
C LEU A 142 -2.31 -12.73 1.24
N SER A 143 -2.44 -11.40 1.04
CA SER A 143 -2.65 -10.47 2.15
C SER A 143 -3.93 -10.77 2.94
N PRO A 144 -5.10 -11.03 2.31
CA PRO A 144 -6.31 -11.43 3.04
C PRO A 144 -6.15 -12.75 3.80
N VAL A 145 -5.51 -13.75 3.19
CA VAL A 145 -5.26 -15.03 3.87
C VAL A 145 -4.39 -14.84 5.10
N MET A 146 -3.35 -14.02 5.00
CA MET A 146 -2.49 -13.70 6.14
C MET A 146 -3.25 -12.91 7.22
N CYS A 147 -4.05 -11.91 6.83
CA CYS A 147 -4.87 -11.14 7.78
C CYS A 147 -5.82 -12.06 8.55
N SER A 148 -6.54 -12.94 7.87
CA SER A 148 -7.49 -13.86 8.50
C SER A 148 -6.85 -14.83 9.49
N LYS A 149 -5.57 -15.21 9.29
CA LYS A 149 -4.85 -16.21 10.11
C LYS A 149 -3.96 -15.59 11.18
N PHE A 150 -3.31 -14.47 10.91
CA PHE A 150 -2.29 -13.90 11.80
C PHE A 150 -2.80 -12.77 12.69
N LEU A 151 -3.86 -12.03 12.28
CA LEU A 151 -4.42 -11.02 13.14
C LEU A 151 -5.18 -11.65 14.31
N LYS A 152 -5.18 -10.97 15.46
CA LYS A 152 -5.93 -11.37 16.65
C LYS A 152 -7.07 -10.39 16.94
N PRO A 153 -8.18 -10.86 17.53
CA PRO A 153 -9.23 -9.98 18.01
C PRO A 153 -8.69 -8.90 18.96
N HIS A 154 -9.32 -7.73 18.93
CA HIS A 154 -8.89 -6.56 19.71
C HIS A 154 -8.77 -6.80 21.21
N SER A 155 -9.58 -7.70 21.79
CA SER A 155 -9.55 -8.09 23.19
C SER A 155 -8.23 -8.74 23.65
N GLU A 156 -7.42 -9.26 22.72
CA GLU A 156 -6.12 -9.87 23.01
C GLU A 156 -4.93 -8.92 22.76
N GLN A 157 -5.18 -7.67 22.34
CA GLN A 157 -4.10 -6.72 22.10
C GLN A 157 -3.60 -6.15 23.43
N ARG A 158 -2.28 -6.25 23.64
CA ARG A 158 -1.62 -5.72 24.85
C ARG A 158 -1.70 -4.19 24.90
N PRO A 159 -1.71 -3.58 26.10
CA PRO A 159 -1.68 -2.13 26.25
C PRO A 159 -0.46 -1.55 25.53
N LYS A 160 -0.67 -0.50 24.75
CA LYS A 160 0.37 0.15 23.93
C LYS A 160 1.49 0.69 24.82
N ASN A 161 2.75 0.40 24.49
CA ASN A 161 3.94 0.91 25.14
C ASN A 161 3.90 2.46 25.24
N PHE A 162 4.58 3.00 26.26
CA PHE A 162 4.66 4.45 26.50
C PHE A 162 5.10 5.26 25.24
N ILE A 163 6.02 4.70 24.44
CA ILE A 163 6.51 5.32 23.18
C ILE A 163 5.35 5.45 22.17
N PHE A 164 4.57 4.40 21.95
CA PHE A 164 3.43 4.42 21.04
C PHE A 164 2.32 5.37 21.50
N ARG A 165 2.13 5.51 22.83
CA ARG A 165 1.19 6.46 23.38
C ARG A 165 1.58 7.91 23.07
N LYS A 166 2.88 8.24 23.11
CA LYS A 166 3.39 9.57 22.74
C LYS A 166 3.25 9.86 21.25
N ILE A 167 3.56 8.87 20.40
CA ILE A 167 3.38 8.97 18.95
C ILE A 167 1.90 9.17 18.59
N ASN A 168 1.00 8.39 19.17
CA ASN A 168 -0.44 8.53 18.95
C ASN A 168 -0.96 9.90 19.39
N SER A 169 -0.55 10.40 20.56
CA SER A 169 -0.94 11.73 21.04
C SER A 169 -0.49 12.84 20.08
N TRP A 170 0.68 12.70 19.45
CA TRP A 170 1.14 13.64 18.43
C TRP A 170 0.34 13.53 17.13
N MET A 171 0.04 12.30 16.68
CA MET A 171 -0.82 12.05 15.51
C MET A 171 -2.25 12.54 15.75
N ASP A 172 -2.83 12.32 16.93
CA ASP A 172 -4.17 12.80 17.30
C ASP A 172 -4.24 14.34 17.31
N SER A 173 -3.17 14.99 17.79
CA SER A 173 -3.05 16.45 17.75
C SER A 173 -2.99 16.96 16.31
N GLY A 174 -2.22 16.32 15.44
CA GLY A 174 -2.16 16.63 14.02
C GLY A 174 -3.49 16.43 13.31
N SER A 175 -4.16 15.30 13.56
CA SER A 175 -5.47 14.98 13.02
C SER A 175 -6.54 15.99 13.49
N SER A 176 -6.52 16.37 14.76
CA SER A 176 -7.47 17.37 15.30
C SER A 176 -7.23 18.76 14.71
N PHE A 177 -5.97 19.14 14.49
CA PHE A 177 -5.62 20.38 13.81
C PHE A 177 -6.11 20.36 12.35
N TYR A 178 -5.83 19.28 11.61
CA TYR A 178 -6.30 19.10 10.24
C TYR A 178 -7.84 19.16 10.16
N THR A 179 -8.53 18.46 11.04
CA THR A 179 -10.01 18.47 11.08
C THR A 179 -10.57 19.87 11.35
N LYS A 180 -9.92 20.66 12.24
CA LYS A 180 -10.29 22.07 12.45
C LYS A 180 -10.10 22.90 11.19
N MET A 181 -8.98 22.73 10.49
CA MET A 181 -8.70 23.44 9.23
C MET A 181 -9.71 23.08 8.14
N VAL A 182 -10.02 21.79 7.98
CA VAL A 182 -11.04 21.33 7.02
C VAL A 182 -12.41 21.88 7.38
N ARG A 183 -12.80 21.86 8.67
CA ARG A 183 -14.07 22.44 9.13
C ARG A 183 -14.16 23.94 8.84
N LEU A 184 -13.09 24.69 9.04
CA LEU A 184 -13.02 26.13 8.69
C LEU A 184 -13.15 26.33 7.17
N ALA A 185 -12.50 25.49 6.37
CA ALA A 185 -12.58 25.55 4.92
C ALA A 185 -14.00 25.26 4.41
N VAL A 186 -14.63 24.21 4.93
CA VAL A 186 -16.01 23.82 4.56
C VAL A 186 -17.03 24.87 5.02
N ASN A 187 -16.91 25.40 6.25
CA ASN A 187 -17.81 26.43 6.75
C ASN A 187 -17.69 27.77 5.98
N ASN A 188 -16.52 28.06 5.44
CA ASN A 188 -16.27 29.27 4.64
C ASN A 188 -16.07 28.96 3.16
N SER A 189 -16.78 27.97 2.61
CA SER A 189 -16.60 27.46 1.25
C SER A 189 -16.62 28.56 0.19
N ARG A 190 -17.49 29.58 0.31
CA ARG A 190 -17.57 30.71 -0.63
C ARG A 190 -16.29 31.58 -0.63
N ARG A 191 -15.66 31.80 0.54
CA ARG A 191 -14.39 32.56 0.65
C ARG A 191 -13.22 31.72 0.16
N MET A 192 -13.23 30.42 0.43
CA MET A 192 -12.21 29.48 -0.08
C MET A 192 -12.26 29.36 -1.59
N PHE A 193 -13.46 29.32 -2.19
CA PHE A 193 -13.63 29.29 -3.65
C PHE A 193 -13.19 30.58 -4.34
N ALA A 194 -13.16 31.71 -3.62
CA ALA A 194 -12.65 32.99 -4.13
C ALA A 194 -11.12 33.14 -4.03
N ILE A 195 -10.45 32.27 -3.27
CA ILE A 195 -8.98 32.27 -3.09
C ILE A 195 -8.30 31.27 -4.05
N PHE A 196 -9.04 30.27 -4.56
CA PHE A 196 -8.63 29.30 -5.58
C PHE A 196 -9.01 29.80 -6.99
#